data_42f1c217362566990c7a59f41bdb1cf4
#
_entry.id   42f1c217362566990c7a59f41bdb1cf4
#
_cell.length_a   1.000
_cell.length_b   1.000
_cell.length_c   1.000
_cell.angle_alpha   90.00
_cell.angle_beta   90.00
_cell.angle_gamma   90.00
#
_symmetry.space_group_name_H-M   'P 1'
#
loop_
_entity.id
_entity.type
_entity.pdbx_description
1 polymer ?
#
loop_
_entity_poly.entity_id
_entity_poly.type
_entity_poly.pdbx_seq_one_letter_code
_entity_poly.pdbx_strand_id
1 'polypeptide(L)'
;VWQQPRDVRLLGLLHSVYGNAFVDLVKFDPASERARLRELVGESAEHLVYLFCTQSRTQFVQKVLGQGMEEDGSLLLDKDGTQHRLTPYEVAAFTIVSMADTIEQWFSWQDDIYSRFPHVQHRPQAVHWAASLWPGPMRPTGRMVHQINGLSKALKHPGLKDLLPTPPVFGHCNHHLSAANEAAAASLYWSVIQQDQPLVDLDVATGVLESAVRHNPWVGEPQMVLAQLYLSAGRHDDARQAASSALHLFSAWG
;
A
#
# COMPACT_ATOMS: atom_id res chain seq x y z
N VAL A 1 -2.72 7.14 12.61
CA VAL A 1 -2.60 5.69 12.62
C VAL A 1 -1.13 5.25 12.64
N TRP A 2 -0.27 5.75 11.78
CA TRP A 2 1.14 5.34 11.67
C TRP A 2 2.10 6.09 12.63
N GLN A 3 1.59 6.95 13.50
CA GLN A 3 2.31 7.66 14.57
C GLN A 3 3.62 8.36 14.16
N GLN A 4 3.64 8.89 12.94
CA GLN A 4 4.83 9.55 12.40
C GLN A 4 5.09 10.93 13.04
N PRO A 5 6.34 11.42 13.06
CA PRO A 5 6.68 12.78 13.46
C PRO A 5 5.90 13.85 12.70
N ARG A 6 5.83 15.06 13.27
CA ARG A 6 5.01 16.15 12.71
C ARG A 6 5.41 16.50 11.27
N ASP A 7 6.69 16.60 10.98
CA ASP A 7 7.21 16.95 9.65
C ASP A 7 6.89 15.89 8.60
N VAL A 8 6.97 14.60 8.94
CA VAL A 8 6.57 13.48 8.05
C VAL A 8 5.06 13.46 7.83
N ARG A 9 4.24 13.79 8.84
CA ARG A 9 2.79 13.92 8.66
C ARG A 9 2.43 15.09 7.75
N LEU A 10 3.13 16.22 7.91
CA LEU A 10 2.97 17.39 7.04
C LEU A 10 3.47 17.10 5.61
N LEU A 11 4.56 16.35 5.46
CA LEU A 11 4.97 15.85 4.16
C LEU A 11 3.83 15.04 3.49
N GLY A 12 3.24 14.08 4.19
CA GLY A 12 2.12 13.29 3.64
C GLY A 12 0.93 14.16 3.22
N LEU A 13 0.56 15.16 4.03
CA LEU A 13 -0.54 16.09 3.73
C LEU A 13 -0.26 17.01 2.54
N LEU A 14 0.99 17.42 2.36
CA LEU A 14 1.40 18.47 1.42
C LEU A 14 2.25 17.93 0.26
N HIS A 15 2.33 16.62 0.08
CA HIS A 15 3.23 15.95 -0.86
C HIS A 15 3.07 16.32 -2.33
N SER A 16 2.05 17.11 -2.68
CA SER A 16 1.78 17.61 -4.02
C SER A 16 1.60 19.13 -4.09
N VAL A 17 1.87 19.85 -3.00
CA VAL A 17 1.58 21.29 -2.90
C VAL A 17 2.38 22.15 -3.89
N TYR A 18 3.58 21.73 -4.25
CA TYR A 18 4.42 22.32 -5.29
C TYR A 18 4.19 21.70 -6.69
N GLY A 19 3.16 20.85 -6.83
CA GLY A 19 3.02 19.98 -7.99
C GLY A 19 3.97 18.78 -7.93
N ASN A 20 3.74 17.81 -8.78
CA ASN A 20 4.64 16.66 -8.98
C ASN A 20 4.38 16.06 -10.37
N ALA A 21 5.09 14.97 -10.73
CA ALA A 21 4.97 14.34 -12.04
C ALA A 21 3.54 13.83 -12.39
N PHE A 22 2.63 13.76 -11.40
CA PHE A 22 1.27 13.23 -11.55
C PHE A 22 0.19 14.25 -11.25
N VAL A 23 0.53 15.40 -10.65
CA VAL A 23 -0.40 16.44 -10.22
C VAL A 23 0.06 17.81 -10.71
N ASP A 24 -0.65 18.34 -11.71
CA ASP A 24 -0.34 19.65 -12.31
C ASP A 24 -0.82 20.84 -11.45
N LEU A 25 -1.62 20.57 -10.40
CA LEU A 25 -2.16 21.62 -9.54
C LEU A 25 -1.10 22.13 -8.56
N VAL A 26 -0.44 23.21 -8.92
CA VAL A 26 0.52 23.93 -8.07
C VAL A 26 -0.24 24.89 -7.16
N LYS A 27 -0.12 24.72 -5.84
CA LYS A 27 -0.70 25.62 -4.82
C LYS A 27 0.29 26.67 -4.34
N PHE A 28 1.57 26.33 -4.33
CA PHE A 28 2.69 27.22 -4.03
C PHE A 28 3.72 27.08 -5.13
N ASP A 29 4.23 28.21 -5.62
CA ASP A 29 5.32 28.20 -6.58
C ASP A 29 6.64 27.83 -5.87
N PRO A 30 7.31 26.73 -6.28
CA PRO A 30 8.55 26.29 -5.65
C PRO A 30 9.72 27.27 -5.85
N ALA A 31 9.64 28.19 -6.81
CA ALA A 31 10.68 29.16 -7.06
C ALA A 31 10.55 30.41 -6.15
N SER A 32 9.31 30.83 -5.83
CA SER A 32 9.08 32.14 -5.17
C SER A 32 8.35 32.02 -3.82
N GLU A 33 7.62 30.95 -3.53
CA GLU A 33 6.74 30.88 -2.35
C GLU A 33 7.23 29.90 -1.25
N ARG A 34 8.44 29.38 -1.36
CA ARG A 34 9.00 28.46 -0.34
C ARG A 34 9.06 29.09 1.06
N ALA A 35 9.44 30.37 1.16
CA ALA A 35 9.51 31.09 2.43
C ALA A 35 8.13 31.12 3.11
N ARG A 36 7.07 31.40 2.34
CA ARG A 36 5.70 31.44 2.82
C ARG A 36 5.21 30.08 3.34
N LEU A 37 5.50 28.99 2.62
CA LEU A 37 5.14 27.65 3.11
C LEU A 37 5.93 27.29 4.37
N ARG A 38 7.23 27.66 4.43
CA ARG A 38 8.10 27.44 5.59
C ARG A 38 7.58 28.13 6.85
N GLU A 39 7.05 29.34 6.75
CA GLU A 39 6.42 30.05 7.86
C GLU A 39 5.18 29.31 8.40
N LEU A 40 4.42 28.65 7.52
CA LEU A 40 3.20 27.91 7.90
C LEU A 40 3.49 26.56 8.56
N VAL A 41 4.47 25.82 8.06
CA VAL A 41 4.66 24.41 8.43
C VAL A 41 5.98 24.14 9.18
N GLY A 42 6.91 25.06 9.14
CA GLY A 42 8.27 24.92 9.69
C GLY A 42 9.28 24.46 8.64
N GLU A 43 10.54 24.71 8.92
CA GLU A 43 11.65 24.49 7.99
C GLU A 43 11.81 23.02 7.59
N SER A 44 11.81 22.09 8.57
CA SER A 44 11.97 20.65 8.32
C SER A 44 10.87 20.11 7.42
N ALA A 45 9.61 20.44 7.70
CA ALA A 45 8.48 19.97 6.90
C ALA A 45 8.50 20.55 5.48
N GLU A 46 8.75 21.85 5.33
CA GLU A 46 8.84 22.50 3.99
C GLU A 46 9.98 21.88 3.17
N HIS A 47 11.12 21.64 3.78
CA HIS A 47 12.27 21.04 3.09
C HIS A 47 11.93 19.64 2.55
N LEU A 48 11.31 18.77 3.38
CA LEU A 48 10.86 17.46 2.94
C LEU A 48 9.85 17.55 1.80
N VAL A 49 8.85 18.42 1.92
CA VAL A 49 7.83 18.65 0.90
C VAL A 49 8.46 19.11 -0.41
N TYR A 50 9.37 20.09 -0.33
CA TYR A 50 10.05 20.59 -1.52
C TYR A 50 10.84 19.51 -2.25
N LEU A 51 11.66 18.74 -1.53
CA LEU A 51 12.40 17.64 -2.12
C LEU A 51 11.48 16.58 -2.72
N PHE A 52 10.43 16.17 -1.98
CA PHE A 52 9.49 15.16 -2.45
C PHE A 52 8.74 15.55 -3.72
N CYS A 53 8.38 16.84 -3.86
CA CYS A 53 7.74 17.37 -5.06
C CYS A 53 8.70 17.55 -6.24
N THR A 54 9.97 17.87 -5.97
CA THR A 54 10.92 18.25 -7.01
C THR A 54 11.83 17.14 -7.49
N GLN A 55 11.98 16.06 -6.71
CA GLN A 55 12.77 14.89 -7.10
C GLN A 55 11.91 13.83 -7.84
N SER A 56 12.57 12.99 -8.65
CA SER A 56 11.88 11.92 -9.37
C SER A 56 11.43 10.80 -8.44
N ARG A 57 10.14 10.72 -8.17
CA ARG A 57 9.53 9.64 -7.37
C ARG A 57 9.73 8.27 -8.00
N THR A 58 9.62 8.17 -9.31
CA THR A 58 9.84 6.91 -10.03
C THR A 58 11.26 6.42 -9.81
N GLN A 59 12.26 7.29 -9.98
CA GLN A 59 13.67 6.94 -9.76
C GLN A 59 13.91 6.57 -8.29
N PHE A 60 13.32 7.33 -7.34
CA PHE A 60 13.40 7.05 -5.91
C PHE A 60 12.93 5.62 -5.61
N VAL A 61 11.69 5.30 -6.00
CA VAL A 61 11.11 3.97 -5.74
C VAL A 61 11.93 2.86 -6.43
N GLN A 62 12.33 3.05 -7.67
CA GLN A 62 13.15 2.07 -8.37
C GLN A 62 14.49 1.79 -7.68
N LYS A 63 15.18 2.85 -7.21
CA LYS A 63 16.46 2.68 -6.52
C LYS A 63 16.29 2.04 -5.14
N VAL A 64 15.27 2.44 -4.38
CA VAL A 64 14.99 1.83 -3.07
C VAL A 64 14.65 0.34 -3.21
N LEU A 65 13.82 -0.03 -4.19
CA LEU A 65 13.47 -1.43 -4.46
C LEU A 65 14.64 -2.23 -5.05
N GLY A 66 15.51 -1.59 -5.83
CA GLY A 66 16.70 -2.19 -6.45
C GLY A 66 17.92 -2.25 -5.53
N GLN A 67 17.77 -1.98 -4.22
CA GLN A 67 18.88 -1.94 -3.24
C GLN A 67 19.97 -0.91 -3.59
N GLY A 68 19.57 0.21 -4.18
CA GLY A 68 20.48 1.30 -4.56
C GLY A 68 20.78 2.30 -3.45
N MET A 69 20.46 1.98 -2.18
CA MET A 69 20.84 2.76 -1.01
C MET A 69 22.30 2.51 -0.65
N GLU A 70 22.98 3.56 -0.19
CA GLU A 70 24.33 3.45 0.37
C GLU A 70 24.32 2.74 1.73
N GLU A 71 25.48 2.33 2.23
CA GLU A 71 25.61 1.63 3.52
C GLU A 71 25.03 2.43 4.70
N ASP A 72 25.10 3.76 4.65
CA ASP A 72 24.57 4.65 5.67
C ASP A 72 23.04 4.87 5.55
N GLY A 73 22.41 4.32 4.50
CA GLY A 73 20.97 4.50 4.22
C GLY A 73 20.65 5.73 3.37
N SER A 74 21.66 6.52 2.95
CA SER A 74 21.45 7.62 2.02
C SER A 74 21.19 7.12 0.59
N LEU A 75 20.66 8.00 -0.27
CA LEU A 75 20.31 7.65 -1.64
C LEU A 75 20.69 8.78 -2.60
N LEU A 76 21.35 8.44 -3.69
CA LEU A 76 21.66 9.38 -4.77
C LEU A 76 20.56 9.34 -5.84
N LEU A 77 19.95 10.48 -6.12
CA LEU A 77 19.03 10.69 -7.24
C LEU A 77 19.71 11.55 -8.29
N ASP A 78 19.41 11.27 -9.54
CA ASP A 78 19.85 12.10 -10.68
C ASP A 78 18.66 12.89 -11.20
N LYS A 79 18.84 14.19 -11.33
CA LYS A 79 17.89 15.09 -11.96
C LYS A 79 18.61 16.00 -12.93
N ASP A 80 18.32 15.85 -14.21
CA ASP A 80 18.88 16.68 -15.28
C ASP A 80 20.43 16.72 -15.27
N GLY A 81 21.06 15.57 -14.96
CA GLY A 81 22.52 15.43 -14.84
C GLY A 81 23.10 15.99 -13.53
N THR A 82 22.25 16.45 -12.62
CA THR A 82 22.69 16.88 -11.28
C THR A 82 22.35 15.82 -10.27
N GLN A 83 23.36 15.32 -9.55
CA GLN A 83 23.16 14.37 -8.47
C GLN A 83 22.70 15.06 -7.20
N HIS A 84 21.62 14.56 -6.63
CA HIS A 84 21.09 14.99 -5.34
C HIS A 84 21.15 13.84 -4.35
N ARG A 85 21.83 14.05 -3.22
CA ARG A 85 21.94 13.05 -2.15
C ARG A 85 20.85 13.30 -1.12
N LEU A 86 19.96 12.31 -0.97
CA LEU A 86 19.01 12.27 0.13
C LEU A 86 19.69 11.70 1.38
N THR A 87 19.48 12.33 2.51
CA THR A 87 19.91 11.83 3.83
C THR A 87 19.10 10.58 4.21
N PRO A 88 19.58 9.74 5.13
CA PRO A 88 18.82 8.58 5.61
C PRO A 88 17.43 8.95 6.14
N TYR A 89 17.27 10.07 6.82
CA TYR A 89 15.98 10.55 7.33
C TYR A 89 15.00 10.89 6.17
N GLU A 90 15.48 11.59 5.15
CA GLU A 90 14.69 11.91 3.95
C GLU A 90 14.29 10.63 3.21
N VAL A 91 15.19 9.67 3.09
CA VAL A 91 14.90 8.36 2.49
C VAL A 91 13.81 7.63 3.28
N ALA A 92 13.91 7.58 4.60
CA ALA A 92 12.90 6.96 5.46
C ALA A 92 11.54 7.66 5.34
N ALA A 93 11.52 9.01 5.41
CA ALA A 93 10.31 9.82 5.29
C ALA A 93 9.64 9.63 3.93
N PHE A 94 10.41 9.67 2.85
CA PHE A 94 9.90 9.47 1.49
C PHE A 94 9.37 8.06 1.27
N THR A 95 10.03 7.05 1.84
CA THR A 95 9.57 5.66 1.80
C THR A 95 8.21 5.51 2.47
N ILE A 96 8.04 6.06 3.68
CA ILE A 96 6.78 6.01 4.43
C ILE A 96 5.66 6.74 3.69
N VAL A 97 5.92 7.95 3.19
CA VAL A 97 4.91 8.73 2.48
C VAL A 97 4.57 8.10 1.13
N SER A 98 5.54 7.51 0.43
CA SER A 98 5.27 6.77 -0.82
C SER A 98 4.38 5.55 -0.59
N MET A 99 4.53 4.83 0.52
CA MET A 99 3.61 3.75 0.89
C MET A 99 2.20 4.29 1.20
N ALA A 100 2.11 5.37 1.99
CA ALA A 100 0.84 5.97 2.37
C ALA A 100 0.06 6.51 1.16
N ASP A 101 0.75 7.22 0.28
CA ASP A 101 0.19 7.76 -0.97
C ASP A 101 -0.28 6.63 -1.91
N THR A 102 0.48 5.55 -2.02
CA THR A 102 0.06 4.37 -2.79
C THR A 102 -1.21 3.74 -2.22
N ILE A 103 -1.34 3.67 -0.89
CA ILE A 103 -2.53 3.12 -0.22
C ILE A 103 -3.73 4.06 -0.41
N GLU A 104 -3.53 5.35 -0.26
CA GLU A 104 -4.62 6.34 -0.42
C GLU A 104 -5.18 6.33 -1.86
N GLN A 105 -4.34 6.15 -2.84
CA GLN A 105 -4.73 6.16 -4.25
C GLN A 105 -5.48 4.91 -4.72
N TRP A 106 -5.69 3.89 -3.89
CA TRP A 106 -6.36 2.65 -4.31
C TRP A 106 -7.75 2.89 -4.89
N PHE A 107 -8.50 3.79 -4.33
CA PHE A 107 -9.85 4.13 -4.82
C PHE A 107 -9.79 4.81 -6.19
N SER A 108 -8.79 5.63 -6.46
CA SER A 108 -8.59 6.27 -7.76
C SER A 108 -8.22 5.28 -8.86
N TRP A 109 -7.59 4.17 -8.50
CA TRP A 109 -7.22 3.11 -9.44
C TRP A 109 -8.40 2.28 -9.93
N GLN A 110 -9.56 2.37 -9.29
CA GLN A 110 -10.77 1.70 -9.77
C GLN A 110 -11.14 2.16 -11.17
N ASP A 111 -11.13 3.46 -11.41
CA ASP A 111 -11.48 4.02 -12.71
C ASP A 111 -10.53 3.53 -13.79
N ASP A 112 -9.24 3.44 -13.50
CA ASP A 112 -8.24 2.93 -14.42
C ASP A 112 -8.40 1.42 -14.68
N ILE A 113 -8.72 0.64 -13.65
CA ILE A 113 -9.01 -0.79 -13.79
C ILE A 113 -10.28 -1.00 -14.60
N TYR A 114 -11.34 -0.26 -14.32
CA TYR A 114 -12.61 -0.39 -15.05
C TYR A 114 -12.48 0.06 -16.49
N SER A 115 -11.70 1.06 -16.81
CA SER A 115 -11.45 1.51 -18.16
C SER A 115 -10.79 0.45 -19.05
N ARG A 116 -10.00 -0.44 -18.44
CA ARG A 116 -9.32 -1.55 -19.13
C ARG A 116 -10.21 -2.76 -19.40
N PHE A 117 -11.40 -2.78 -18.82
CA PHE A 117 -12.39 -3.85 -19.01
C PHE A 117 -13.67 -3.33 -19.66
N PRO A 118 -13.67 -3.02 -20.96
CA PRO A 118 -14.82 -2.41 -21.64
C PRO A 118 -16.13 -3.21 -21.53
N HIS A 119 -16.04 -4.53 -21.41
CA HIS A 119 -17.19 -5.41 -21.19
C HIS A 119 -17.84 -5.22 -19.82
N VAL A 120 -17.12 -4.68 -18.85
CA VAL A 120 -17.63 -4.37 -17.51
C VAL A 120 -18.45 -3.08 -17.56
N GLN A 121 -18.11 -2.12 -18.42
CA GLN A 121 -18.87 -0.89 -18.61
C GLN A 121 -20.30 -1.15 -19.07
N HIS A 122 -20.54 -2.25 -19.81
CA HIS A 122 -21.86 -2.67 -20.24
C HIS A 122 -22.65 -3.47 -19.20
N ARG A 123 -22.06 -3.76 -18.05
CA ARG A 123 -22.68 -4.51 -16.93
C ARG A 123 -22.39 -3.84 -15.59
N PRO A 124 -22.99 -2.67 -15.29
CA PRO A 124 -22.72 -1.92 -14.05
C PRO A 124 -22.93 -2.75 -12.77
N GLN A 125 -23.95 -3.62 -12.78
CA GLN A 125 -24.24 -4.49 -11.64
C GLN A 125 -23.13 -5.53 -11.37
N ALA A 126 -22.54 -6.08 -12.43
CA ALA A 126 -21.41 -7.01 -12.30
C ALA A 126 -20.16 -6.32 -11.74
N VAL A 127 -19.96 -5.04 -12.07
CA VAL A 127 -18.88 -4.20 -11.50
C VAL A 127 -19.07 -4.02 -10.00
N HIS A 128 -20.26 -3.62 -9.57
CA HIS A 128 -20.57 -3.43 -8.15
C HIS A 128 -20.39 -4.71 -7.35
N TRP A 129 -20.81 -5.82 -7.92
CA TRP A 129 -20.68 -7.11 -7.28
C TRP A 129 -19.21 -7.53 -7.13
N ALA A 130 -18.43 -7.43 -8.20
CA ALA A 130 -16.99 -7.72 -8.17
C ALA A 130 -16.23 -6.83 -7.17
N ALA A 131 -16.54 -5.54 -7.12
CA ALA A 131 -15.96 -4.60 -6.19
C ALA A 131 -16.29 -4.93 -4.73
N SER A 132 -17.42 -5.58 -4.47
CA SER A 132 -17.86 -5.95 -3.12
C SER A 132 -17.22 -7.24 -2.60
N LEU A 133 -16.77 -8.13 -3.48
CA LEU A 133 -16.42 -9.51 -3.11
C LEU A 133 -14.94 -9.83 -3.16
N TRP A 134 -14.18 -9.12 -3.97
CA TRP A 134 -12.72 -9.27 -4.01
C TRP A 134 -12.06 -7.91 -4.00
N PRO A 135 -10.90 -7.80 -3.35
CA PRO A 135 -10.16 -6.55 -3.25
C PRO A 135 -9.59 -6.04 -4.58
N GLY A 136 -9.62 -6.79 -5.65
CA GLY A 136 -8.99 -6.44 -6.92
C GLY A 136 -9.28 -5.03 -7.40
N PRO A 137 -10.54 -4.59 -7.56
CA PRO A 137 -10.86 -3.22 -7.95
C PRO A 137 -10.75 -2.20 -6.82
N MET A 138 -11.02 -2.62 -5.58
CA MET A 138 -11.08 -1.76 -4.38
C MET A 138 -9.84 -1.86 -3.51
N ARG A 139 -8.89 -2.69 -3.88
CA ARG A 139 -7.70 -3.04 -3.11
C ARG A 139 -6.47 -3.03 -4.01
N PRO A 140 -5.26 -3.01 -3.44
CA PRO A 140 -4.05 -3.01 -4.23
C PRO A 140 -3.94 -4.27 -5.10
N THR A 141 -3.48 -4.07 -6.32
CA THR A 141 -3.04 -5.16 -7.18
C THR A 141 -1.77 -5.80 -6.60
N GLY A 142 -1.40 -7.00 -7.04
CA GLY A 142 -0.14 -7.64 -6.66
C GLY A 142 1.08 -6.77 -6.90
N ARG A 143 1.06 -5.97 -7.96
CA ARG A 143 2.13 -5.01 -8.23
C ARG A 143 2.24 -3.95 -7.13
N MET A 144 1.14 -3.41 -6.66
CA MET A 144 1.11 -2.38 -5.61
C MET A 144 1.53 -2.96 -4.27
N VAL A 145 0.99 -4.12 -3.90
CA VAL A 145 1.37 -4.82 -2.66
C VAL A 145 2.85 -5.21 -2.69
N HIS A 146 3.36 -5.66 -3.83
CA HIS A 146 4.78 -5.93 -4.03
C HIS A 146 5.64 -4.67 -3.80
N GLN A 147 5.24 -3.54 -4.38
CA GLN A 147 5.92 -2.26 -4.19
C GLN A 147 5.92 -1.83 -2.72
N ILE A 148 4.75 -1.84 -2.08
CA ILE A 148 4.61 -1.47 -0.66
C ILE A 148 5.46 -2.39 0.23
N ASN A 149 5.42 -3.70 -0.01
CA ASN A 149 6.21 -4.67 0.73
C ASN A 149 7.72 -4.47 0.53
N GLY A 150 8.16 -4.17 -0.69
CA GLY A 150 9.55 -3.81 -0.99
C GLY A 150 10.00 -2.55 -0.26
N LEU A 151 9.19 -1.50 -0.29
CA LEU A 151 9.43 -0.25 0.45
C LEU A 151 9.48 -0.49 1.96
N SER A 152 8.56 -1.29 2.50
CA SER A 152 8.57 -1.68 3.91
C SER A 152 9.83 -2.42 4.32
N LYS A 153 10.33 -3.32 3.45
CA LYS A 153 11.62 -4.00 3.68
C LYS A 153 12.79 -3.03 3.69
N ALA A 154 12.77 -2.02 2.82
CA ALA A 154 13.81 -1.01 2.76
C ALA A 154 13.93 -0.22 4.08
N LEU A 155 12.82 0.00 4.80
CA LEU A 155 12.85 0.62 6.13
C LEU A 155 13.58 -0.22 7.19
N LYS A 156 13.85 -1.50 6.94
CA LYS A 156 14.66 -2.37 7.80
C LYS A 156 16.17 -2.25 7.53
N HIS A 157 16.57 -1.44 6.55
CA HIS A 157 17.98 -1.16 6.27
C HIS A 157 18.67 -0.61 7.53
N PRO A 158 19.89 -1.05 7.87
CA PRO A 158 20.59 -0.61 9.09
C PRO A 158 20.64 0.90 9.28
N GLY A 159 20.82 1.65 8.19
CA GLY A 159 20.84 3.13 8.21
C GLY A 159 19.47 3.79 8.39
N LEU A 160 18.34 3.06 8.27
CA LEU A 160 16.99 3.63 8.32
C LEU A 160 16.15 3.15 9.50
N LYS A 161 16.35 1.92 9.98
CA LYS A 161 15.44 1.16 10.86
C LYS A 161 15.02 1.85 12.17
N ASP A 162 15.85 2.75 12.67
CA ASP A 162 15.62 3.42 13.95
C ASP A 162 15.27 4.92 13.81
N LEU A 163 15.15 5.41 12.58
CA LEU A 163 14.91 6.83 12.30
C LEU A 163 13.44 7.23 12.45
N LEU A 164 12.53 6.36 12.00
CA LEU A 164 11.09 6.60 12.01
C LEU A 164 10.33 5.35 12.47
N PRO A 165 9.20 5.51 13.15
CA PRO A 165 8.33 4.38 13.50
C PRO A 165 7.90 3.61 12.24
N THR A 166 8.20 2.30 12.18
CA THR A 166 7.69 1.45 11.11
C THR A 166 6.17 1.29 11.30
N PRO A 167 5.36 1.50 10.27
CA PRO A 167 3.92 1.30 10.36
C PRO A 167 3.58 -0.12 10.85
N PRO A 168 2.70 -0.29 11.85
CA PRO A 168 2.49 -1.59 12.51
C PRO A 168 2.08 -2.72 11.57
N VAL A 169 1.27 -2.41 10.55
CA VAL A 169 0.82 -3.39 9.55
C VAL A 169 1.98 -4.11 8.85
N PHE A 170 3.10 -3.42 8.63
CA PHE A 170 4.27 -3.99 7.97
C PHE A 170 5.23 -4.71 8.92
N GLY A 171 5.05 -4.55 10.23
CA GLY A 171 5.83 -5.28 11.24
C GLY A 171 5.59 -6.78 11.20
N HIS A 172 4.41 -7.20 10.80
CA HIS A 172 3.98 -8.61 10.78
C HIS A 172 4.02 -9.26 9.40
N CYS A 173 4.08 -8.50 8.31
CA CYS A 173 4.11 -9.03 6.96
C CYS A 173 5.55 -9.21 6.46
N ASN A 174 6.03 -10.45 6.51
CA ASN A 174 7.38 -10.81 6.04
C ASN A 174 7.40 -11.39 4.62
N HIS A 175 6.23 -11.63 4.02
CA HIS A 175 6.15 -12.26 2.71
C HIS A 175 6.25 -11.23 1.59
N HIS A 176 7.11 -11.56 0.64
CA HIS A 176 7.18 -10.87 -0.63
C HIS A 176 6.06 -11.40 -1.51
N LEU A 177 5.02 -10.61 -1.75
CA LEU A 177 3.92 -11.01 -2.63
C LEU A 177 4.37 -10.89 -4.09
N SER A 178 4.29 -12.00 -4.82
CA SER A 178 4.45 -12.02 -6.27
C SER A 178 3.09 -11.90 -6.98
N ALA A 179 3.10 -11.45 -8.24
CA ALA A 179 1.88 -11.43 -9.06
C ALA A 179 1.26 -12.84 -9.20
N ALA A 180 2.08 -13.89 -9.23
CA ALA A 180 1.62 -15.26 -9.27
C ALA A 180 0.89 -15.66 -7.98
N ASN A 181 1.42 -15.29 -6.82
CA ASN A 181 0.77 -15.56 -5.54
C ASN A 181 -0.54 -14.80 -5.39
N GLU A 182 -0.60 -13.56 -5.87
CA GLU A 182 -1.86 -12.80 -5.87
C GLU A 182 -2.90 -13.46 -6.78
N ALA A 183 -2.54 -13.82 -8.01
CA ALA A 183 -3.44 -14.49 -8.95
C ALA A 183 -3.93 -15.83 -8.39
N ALA A 184 -3.05 -16.60 -7.76
CA ALA A 184 -3.43 -17.86 -7.11
C ALA A 184 -4.41 -17.63 -5.96
N ALA A 185 -4.14 -16.65 -5.08
CA ALA A 185 -5.03 -16.30 -3.98
C ALA A 185 -6.42 -15.85 -4.48
N ALA A 186 -6.46 -14.99 -5.49
CA ALA A 186 -7.70 -14.53 -6.12
C ALA A 186 -8.49 -15.68 -6.72
N SER A 187 -7.84 -16.57 -7.48
CA SER A 187 -8.49 -17.74 -8.09
C SER A 187 -9.08 -18.67 -7.02
N LEU A 188 -8.34 -18.96 -5.95
CA LEU A 188 -8.80 -19.78 -4.84
C LEU A 188 -9.99 -19.15 -4.11
N TYR A 189 -9.93 -17.86 -3.81
CA TYR A 189 -11.03 -17.15 -3.18
C TYR A 189 -12.31 -17.22 -4.03
N TRP A 190 -12.21 -16.88 -5.32
CA TRP A 190 -13.35 -16.91 -6.22
C TRP A 190 -13.92 -18.31 -6.44
N SER A 191 -13.08 -19.35 -6.42
CA SER A 191 -13.56 -20.73 -6.53
C SER A 191 -14.50 -21.14 -5.40
N VAL A 192 -14.37 -20.50 -4.22
CA VAL A 192 -15.30 -20.72 -3.10
C VAL A 192 -16.51 -19.81 -3.19
N ILE A 193 -16.30 -18.51 -3.43
CA ILE A 193 -17.39 -17.52 -3.38
C ILE A 193 -18.39 -17.68 -4.53
N GLN A 194 -17.96 -18.18 -5.67
CA GLN A 194 -18.83 -18.40 -6.83
C GLN A 194 -19.61 -19.71 -6.80
N GLN A 195 -19.43 -20.55 -5.78
CA GLN A 195 -20.22 -21.76 -5.64
C GLN A 195 -21.65 -21.43 -5.25
N ASP A 196 -22.61 -22.09 -5.89
CA ASP A 196 -24.04 -21.92 -5.57
C ASP A 196 -24.37 -22.32 -4.13
N GLN A 197 -23.58 -23.23 -3.56
CA GLN A 197 -23.74 -23.73 -2.20
C GLN A 197 -22.36 -23.87 -1.51
N PRO A 198 -21.68 -22.78 -1.16
CA PRO A 198 -20.34 -22.84 -0.55
C PRO A 198 -20.31 -23.51 0.83
N LEU A 199 -21.48 -23.73 1.44
CA LEU A 199 -21.61 -24.34 2.77
C LEU A 199 -21.83 -25.87 2.72
N VAL A 200 -21.91 -26.50 1.54
CA VAL A 200 -22.16 -27.94 1.44
C VAL A 200 -20.95 -28.76 1.84
N ASP A 201 -19.74 -28.26 1.61
CA ASP A 201 -18.50 -28.89 2.05
C ASP A 201 -17.60 -27.84 2.75
N LEU A 202 -17.89 -27.65 4.05
CA LEU A 202 -17.19 -26.68 4.88
C LEU A 202 -15.68 -26.94 4.97
N ASP A 203 -15.29 -28.20 5.00
CA ASP A 203 -13.87 -28.54 5.14
C ASP A 203 -13.09 -28.23 3.87
N VAL A 204 -13.64 -28.53 2.71
CA VAL A 204 -13.05 -28.19 1.42
C VAL A 204 -12.99 -26.67 1.24
N ALA A 205 -14.08 -25.95 1.47
CA ALA A 205 -14.12 -24.49 1.35
C ALA A 205 -13.11 -23.83 2.31
N THR A 206 -13.05 -24.32 3.55
CA THR A 206 -12.07 -23.83 4.53
C THR A 206 -10.64 -24.05 4.07
N GLY A 207 -10.28 -25.26 3.62
CA GLY A 207 -8.92 -25.55 3.15
C GLY A 207 -8.50 -24.70 1.93
N VAL A 208 -9.44 -24.43 1.02
CA VAL A 208 -9.19 -23.56 -0.14
C VAL A 208 -8.94 -22.12 0.31
N LEU A 209 -9.75 -21.58 1.22
CA LEU A 209 -9.56 -20.20 1.71
C LEU A 209 -8.32 -20.07 2.59
N GLU A 210 -7.96 -21.07 3.39
CA GLU A 210 -6.68 -21.10 4.10
C GLU A 210 -5.50 -21.05 3.12
N SER A 211 -5.62 -21.73 1.98
CA SER A 211 -4.62 -21.66 0.92
C SER A 211 -4.57 -20.27 0.28
N ALA A 212 -5.72 -19.63 0.05
CA ALA A 212 -5.77 -18.25 -0.43
C ALA A 212 -5.03 -17.28 0.52
N VAL A 213 -5.27 -17.41 1.83
CA VAL A 213 -4.57 -16.61 2.86
C VAL A 213 -3.05 -16.86 2.84
N ARG A 214 -2.61 -18.12 2.65
CA ARG A 214 -1.18 -18.41 2.54
C ARG A 214 -0.54 -17.76 1.33
N HIS A 215 -1.24 -17.70 0.20
CA HIS A 215 -0.74 -17.04 -1.02
C HIS A 215 -0.75 -15.52 -0.89
N ASN A 216 -1.79 -14.95 -0.29
CA ASN A 216 -1.89 -13.50 -0.05
C ASN A 216 -2.37 -13.18 1.37
N PRO A 217 -1.46 -12.99 2.32
CA PRO A 217 -1.81 -12.69 3.71
C PRO A 217 -2.23 -11.22 3.93
N TRP A 218 -2.19 -10.38 2.90
CA TRP A 218 -2.47 -8.95 2.98
C TRP A 218 -3.95 -8.60 2.85
N VAL A 219 -4.80 -9.57 2.52
CA VAL A 219 -6.20 -9.38 2.18
C VAL A 219 -7.09 -9.88 3.32
N GLY A 220 -8.02 -9.06 3.79
CA GLY A 220 -8.91 -9.38 4.90
C GLY A 220 -10.12 -10.23 4.51
N GLU A 221 -10.58 -10.16 3.26
CA GLU A 221 -11.81 -10.81 2.81
C GLU A 221 -11.79 -12.35 2.96
N PRO A 222 -10.72 -13.07 2.58
CA PRO A 222 -10.65 -14.51 2.84
C PRO A 222 -10.71 -14.84 4.34
N GLN A 223 -10.09 -14.03 5.20
CA GLN A 223 -10.15 -14.19 6.66
C GLN A 223 -11.57 -13.96 7.20
N MET A 224 -12.30 -12.99 6.65
CA MET A 224 -13.69 -12.73 7.03
C MET A 224 -14.58 -13.92 6.67
N VAL A 225 -14.43 -14.50 5.48
CA VAL A 225 -15.20 -15.68 5.06
C VAL A 225 -14.81 -16.91 5.88
N LEU A 226 -13.52 -17.12 6.14
CA LEU A 226 -13.04 -18.18 7.04
C LEU A 226 -13.69 -18.09 8.43
N ALA A 227 -13.78 -16.88 8.99
CA ALA A 227 -14.45 -16.70 10.29
C ALA A 227 -15.90 -17.21 10.27
N GLN A 228 -16.64 -16.97 9.20
CA GLN A 228 -18.01 -17.44 9.03
C GLN A 228 -18.07 -18.97 8.86
N LEU A 229 -17.17 -19.55 8.06
CA LEU A 229 -17.11 -21.02 7.87
C LEU A 229 -16.73 -21.73 9.17
N TYR A 230 -15.72 -21.26 9.89
CA TYR A 230 -15.32 -21.80 11.18
C TYR A 230 -16.45 -21.71 12.22
N LEU A 231 -17.18 -20.57 12.23
CA LEU A 231 -18.34 -20.42 13.12
C LEU A 231 -19.42 -21.44 12.79
N SER A 232 -19.72 -21.64 11.50
CA SER A 232 -20.69 -22.63 11.02
C SER A 232 -20.27 -24.08 11.34
N ALA A 233 -18.95 -24.35 11.38
CA ALA A 233 -18.38 -25.63 11.76
C ALA A 233 -18.24 -25.82 13.29
N GLY A 234 -18.64 -24.86 14.11
CA GLY A 234 -18.47 -24.88 15.56
C GLY A 234 -17.04 -24.67 16.04
N ARG A 235 -16.13 -24.26 15.17
CA ARG A 235 -14.71 -23.99 15.46
C ARG A 235 -14.55 -22.55 15.97
N HIS A 236 -15.05 -22.29 17.19
CA HIS A 236 -15.20 -20.92 17.71
C HIS A 236 -13.88 -20.17 17.91
N ASP A 237 -12.80 -20.85 18.29
CA ASP A 237 -11.49 -20.20 18.50
C ASP A 237 -10.85 -19.82 17.16
N ASP A 238 -10.93 -20.68 16.16
CA ASP A 238 -10.47 -20.40 14.80
C ASP A 238 -11.29 -19.26 14.19
N ALA A 239 -12.60 -19.26 14.39
CA ALA A 239 -13.48 -18.18 13.94
C ALA A 239 -13.08 -16.83 14.55
N ARG A 240 -12.80 -16.79 15.86
CA ARG A 240 -12.35 -15.58 16.56
C ARG A 240 -11.00 -15.10 16.03
N GLN A 241 -10.07 -16.00 15.80
CA GLN A 241 -8.75 -15.67 15.27
C GLN A 241 -8.85 -15.10 13.86
N ALA A 242 -9.60 -15.74 12.97
CA ALA A 242 -9.81 -15.28 11.60
C ALA A 242 -10.52 -13.91 11.57
N ALA A 243 -11.56 -13.70 12.38
CA ALA A 243 -12.25 -12.41 12.50
C ALA A 243 -11.31 -11.30 12.99
N SER A 244 -10.46 -11.60 13.98
CA SER A 244 -9.47 -10.63 14.49
C SER A 244 -8.44 -10.28 13.42
N SER A 245 -7.99 -11.26 12.64
CA SER A 245 -7.07 -11.03 11.52
C SER A 245 -7.70 -10.17 10.42
N ALA A 246 -8.95 -10.45 10.05
CA ALA A 246 -9.71 -9.65 9.09
C ALA A 246 -9.85 -8.19 9.57
N LEU A 247 -10.27 -8.00 10.83
CA LEU A 247 -10.43 -6.66 11.42
C LEU A 247 -9.10 -5.90 11.43
N HIS A 248 -8.00 -6.56 11.79
CA HIS A 248 -6.67 -5.95 11.77
C HIS A 248 -6.28 -5.48 10.35
N LEU A 249 -6.47 -6.35 9.36
CA LEU A 249 -6.17 -6.01 7.96
C LEU A 249 -7.05 -4.86 7.46
N PHE A 250 -8.36 -4.90 7.67
CA PHE A 250 -9.26 -3.82 7.27
C PHE A 250 -8.91 -2.50 7.97
N SER A 251 -8.58 -2.52 9.26
CA SER A 251 -8.17 -1.31 9.98
C SER A 251 -6.81 -0.77 9.54
N ALA A 252 -5.91 -1.65 9.09
CA ALA A 252 -4.59 -1.26 8.61
C ALA A 252 -4.63 -0.62 7.22
N TRP A 253 -5.57 -1.08 6.40
CA TRP A 253 -5.68 -0.63 5.02
C TRP A 253 -6.69 0.50 4.82
N GLY A 254 -7.53 0.81 5.74
CA GLY A 254 -8.49 1.84 5.55
C GLY A 254 -9.47 2.14 6.58
#